data_37b3899af1749df214669e6432ce1926
#
_entry.id   37b3899af1749df214669e6432ce1926
#
_cell.length_a   1.000
_cell.length_b   1.000
_cell.length_c   1.000
_cell.angle_alpha   90.00
_cell.angle_beta   90.00
_cell.angle_gamma   90.00
#
_symmetry.space_group_name_H-M   'P 1'
#
loop_
_entity.id
_entity.type
_entity.pdbx_description
1 polymer ?
#
loop_
_entity_poly.entity_id
_entity_poly.type
_entity_poly.pdbx_seq_one_letter_code
_entity_poly.pdbx_strand_id
1 'polypeptide(L)'
;MISVNDRLVSEAISHAVDLDQYGTGVVRRMLALLNRVDADLFAQLTAALVNLDAESFTVERLEALLMSVRTMHAQAYLQLDRALTNELREFVAAEWGYQQQLLPSVGVPLSFGTGVATAEQVYAAAMSRPFQGRLLSEWASGIEAQRMTRIRDAVRIGYVENESVQQIVRRVRGTRAAGYSDGLIEIDRRHAEAVVRTAVQHVAAVAQDRMIE
;
A
#
# COMPACT_ATOMS: atom_id res chain seq x y z
N MET A 1 39.31 -16.47 -15.54
CA MET A 1 38.37 -17.10 -14.58
C MET A 1 37.73 -15.95 -13.81
N ILE A 2 36.39 -15.84 -13.82
CA ILE A 2 35.66 -14.84 -13.04
C ILE A 2 35.80 -15.19 -11.55
N SER A 3 36.16 -14.23 -10.72
CA SER A 3 36.34 -14.47 -9.28
C SER A 3 35.00 -14.73 -8.58
N VAL A 4 35.03 -15.34 -7.38
CA VAL A 4 33.82 -15.54 -6.54
C VAL A 4 33.19 -14.18 -6.20
N ASN A 5 34.02 -13.18 -5.91
CA ASN A 5 33.54 -11.82 -5.62
C ASN A 5 32.83 -11.20 -6.84
N ASP A 6 33.36 -11.35 -8.05
CA ASP A 6 32.71 -10.81 -9.24
C ASP A 6 31.34 -11.46 -9.49
N ARG A 7 31.22 -12.77 -9.21
CA ARG A 7 29.95 -13.50 -9.28
C ARG A 7 28.96 -13.03 -8.23
N LEU A 8 29.40 -12.86 -6.96
CA LEU A 8 28.55 -12.32 -5.90
C LEU A 8 28.04 -10.93 -6.21
N VAL A 9 28.91 -10.04 -6.74
CA VAL A 9 28.51 -8.69 -7.13
C VAL A 9 27.48 -8.74 -8.27
N SER A 10 27.71 -9.59 -9.26
CA SER A 10 26.78 -9.77 -10.38
C SER A 10 25.40 -10.25 -9.91
N GLU A 11 25.38 -11.28 -9.05
CA GLU A 11 24.14 -11.81 -8.46
C GLU A 11 23.42 -10.76 -7.61
N ALA A 12 24.14 -10.02 -6.77
CA ALA A 12 23.55 -8.98 -5.94
C ALA A 12 22.92 -7.84 -6.78
N ILE A 13 23.58 -7.45 -7.89
CA ILE A 13 23.02 -6.45 -8.82
C ILE A 13 21.77 -6.99 -9.50
N SER A 14 21.81 -8.23 -10.01
CA SER A 14 20.67 -8.87 -10.65
C SER A 14 19.49 -8.94 -9.69
N HIS A 15 19.73 -9.41 -8.48
CA HIS A 15 18.71 -9.52 -7.44
C HIS A 15 18.11 -8.16 -7.05
N ALA A 16 18.92 -7.10 -6.94
CA ALA A 16 18.42 -5.76 -6.66
C ALA A 16 17.46 -5.27 -7.76
N VAL A 17 17.74 -5.59 -9.03
CA VAL A 17 16.85 -5.28 -10.16
C VAL A 17 15.55 -6.09 -10.05
N ASP A 18 15.63 -7.38 -9.73
CA ASP A 18 14.46 -8.25 -9.57
C ASP A 18 13.57 -7.78 -8.41
N LEU A 19 14.17 -7.34 -7.29
CA LEU A 19 13.46 -6.74 -6.16
C LEU A 19 12.69 -5.47 -6.55
N ASP A 20 13.31 -4.58 -7.34
CA ASP A 20 12.64 -3.36 -7.81
C ASP A 20 11.48 -3.68 -8.76
N GLN A 21 11.68 -4.63 -9.67
CA GLN A 21 10.64 -5.11 -10.57
C GLN A 21 9.48 -5.76 -9.82
N TYR A 22 9.78 -6.60 -8.83
CA TYR A 22 8.77 -7.21 -7.97
C TYR A 22 7.98 -6.15 -7.21
N GLY A 23 8.67 -5.21 -6.54
CA GLY A 23 8.05 -4.09 -5.83
C GLY A 23 7.13 -3.26 -6.73
N THR A 24 7.57 -2.99 -7.96
CA THR A 24 6.76 -2.31 -8.98
C THR A 24 5.52 -3.13 -9.37
N GLY A 25 5.64 -4.45 -9.46
CA GLY A 25 4.51 -5.36 -9.71
C GLY A 25 3.48 -5.33 -8.57
N VAL A 26 3.94 -5.40 -7.32
CA VAL A 26 3.06 -5.30 -6.14
C VAL A 26 2.34 -3.94 -6.11
N VAL A 27 3.06 -2.83 -6.33
CA VAL A 27 2.46 -1.48 -6.42
C VAL A 27 1.33 -1.45 -7.44
N ARG A 28 1.55 -1.98 -8.66
CA ARG A 28 0.51 -1.99 -9.71
C ARG A 28 -0.75 -2.76 -9.26
N ARG A 29 -0.59 -3.92 -8.59
CA ARG A 29 -1.72 -4.70 -8.09
C ARG A 29 -2.48 -3.95 -6.99
N MET A 30 -1.77 -3.32 -6.05
CA MET A 30 -2.38 -2.54 -4.98
C MET A 30 -3.10 -1.30 -5.51
N LEU A 31 -2.50 -0.57 -6.47
CA LEU A 31 -3.15 0.56 -7.12
C LEU A 31 -4.38 0.15 -7.94
N ALA A 32 -4.37 -1.03 -8.57
CA ALA A 32 -5.55 -1.56 -9.26
C ALA A 32 -6.72 -1.82 -8.30
N LEU A 33 -6.44 -2.31 -7.09
CA LEU A 33 -7.45 -2.46 -6.04
C LEU A 33 -7.98 -1.10 -5.59
N LEU A 34 -7.11 -0.14 -5.30
CA LEU A 34 -7.50 1.22 -4.93
C LEU A 34 -8.36 1.90 -6.00
N ASN A 35 -8.05 1.71 -7.28
CA ASN A 35 -8.83 2.27 -8.39
C ASN A 35 -10.27 1.77 -8.41
N ARG A 36 -10.52 0.49 -8.08
CA ARG A 36 -11.87 -0.06 -7.97
C ARG A 36 -12.62 0.58 -6.81
N VAL A 37 -11.97 0.64 -5.65
CA VAL A 37 -12.51 1.31 -4.45
C VAL A 37 -12.87 2.76 -4.74
N ASP A 38 -12.03 3.47 -5.50
CA ASP A 38 -12.25 4.86 -5.88
C ASP A 38 -13.48 5.01 -6.77
N ALA A 39 -13.68 4.12 -7.73
CA ALA A 39 -14.85 4.15 -8.60
C ALA A 39 -16.16 4.00 -7.81
N ASP A 40 -16.19 3.04 -6.88
CA ASP A 40 -17.34 2.80 -6.00
C ASP A 40 -17.58 3.97 -5.04
N LEU A 41 -16.50 4.55 -4.50
CA LEU A 41 -16.56 5.74 -3.67
C LEU A 41 -17.24 6.91 -4.40
N PHE A 42 -16.79 7.19 -5.63
CA PHE A 42 -17.34 8.33 -6.39
C PHE A 42 -18.82 8.11 -6.74
N ALA A 43 -19.21 6.90 -7.09
CA ALA A 43 -20.60 6.58 -7.36
C ALA A 43 -21.47 6.84 -6.12
N GLN A 44 -21.05 6.35 -4.96
CA GLN A 44 -21.79 6.52 -3.72
C GLN A 44 -21.77 7.95 -3.20
N LEU A 45 -20.61 8.62 -3.23
CA LEU A 45 -20.52 10.03 -2.83
C LEU A 45 -21.41 10.92 -3.70
N THR A 46 -21.43 10.69 -5.01
CA THR A 46 -22.28 11.43 -5.94
C THR A 46 -23.76 11.18 -5.65
N ALA A 47 -24.17 9.91 -5.51
CA ALA A 47 -25.55 9.55 -5.19
C ALA A 47 -26.01 10.15 -3.86
N ALA A 48 -25.15 10.10 -2.88
CA ALA A 48 -25.41 10.63 -1.56
C ALA A 48 -25.55 12.16 -1.55
N LEU A 49 -24.66 12.87 -2.27
CA LEU A 49 -24.70 14.34 -2.39
C LEU A 49 -25.90 14.85 -3.21
N VAL A 50 -26.32 14.11 -4.22
CA VAL A 50 -27.54 14.45 -5.02
C VAL A 50 -28.80 14.43 -4.15
N ASN A 51 -28.86 13.54 -3.15
CA ASN A 51 -30.00 13.42 -2.23
C ASN A 51 -29.95 14.43 -1.06
N LEU A 52 -28.88 15.21 -0.95
CA LEU A 52 -28.75 16.29 0.04
C LEU A 52 -29.26 17.59 -0.57
N ASP A 53 -30.46 18.00 -0.18
CA ASP A 53 -31.01 19.28 -0.54
C ASP A 53 -30.26 20.41 0.19
N ALA A 54 -29.87 21.47 -0.53
CA ALA A 54 -29.10 22.58 0.05
C ALA A 54 -29.82 23.26 1.23
N GLU A 55 -31.15 23.27 1.21
CA GLU A 55 -31.99 23.86 2.28
C GLU A 55 -32.05 22.96 3.54
N SER A 56 -31.68 21.70 3.42
CA SER A 56 -31.76 20.71 4.51
C SER A 56 -30.40 20.24 5.02
N PHE A 57 -29.32 20.94 4.64
CA PHE A 57 -27.98 20.59 5.07
C PHE A 57 -27.82 20.79 6.58
N THR A 58 -27.60 19.69 7.31
CA THR A 58 -27.18 19.70 8.70
C THR A 58 -25.90 18.86 8.86
N VAL A 59 -25.16 19.19 9.92
CA VAL A 59 -23.94 18.43 10.25
C VAL A 59 -24.28 16.95 10.47
N GLU A 60 -25.42 16.65 11.11
CA GLU A 60 -25.85 15.27 11.36
C GLU A 60 -26.14 14.50 10.07
N ARG A 61 -26.77 15.15 9.08
CA ARG A 61 -27.00 14.52 7.76
C ARG A 61 -25.70 14.26 7.00
N LEU A 62 -24.75 15.20 7.06
CA LEU A 62 -23.42 15.02 6.50
C LEU A 62 -22.71 13.84 7.17
N GLU A 63 -22.72 13.76 8.49
CA GLU A 63 -22.08 12.67 9.22
C GLU A 63 -22.74 11.32 8.91
N ALA A 64 -24.08 11.25 8.84
CA ALA A 64 -24.79 10.03 8.47
C ALA A 64 -24.44 9.55 7.05
N LEU A 65 -24.34 10.49 6.10
CA LEU A 65 -23.92 10.22 4.72
C LEU A 65 -22.49 9.70 4.66
N LEU A 66 -21.58 10.37 5.34
CA LEU A 66 -20.17 9.98 5.38
C LEU A 66 -19.96 8.65 6.11
N MET A 67 -20.86 8.28 7.01
CA MET A 67 -20.77 7.00 7.72
C MET A 67 -20.94 5.80 6.77
N SER A 68 -21.87 5.85 5.82
CA SER A 68 -22.06 4.79 4.81
C SER A 68 -20.83 4.67 3.90
N VAL A 69 -20.31 5.81 3.45
CA VAL A 69 -19.08 5.89 2.65
C VAL A 69 -17.89 5.35 3.44
N ARG A 70 -17.77 5.69 4.73
CA ARG A 70 -16.71 5.22 5.60
C ARG A 70 -16.72 3.71 5.82
N THR A 71 -17.91 3.13 6.05
CA THR A 71 -18.04 1.67 6.25
C THR A 71 -17.56 0.90 5.04
N MET A 72 -17.94 1.33 3.84
CA MET A 72 -17.49 0.71 2.59
C MET A 72 -15.99 0.88 2.41
N HIS A 73 -15.46 2.06 2.68
CA HIS A 73 -14.03 2.35 2.61
C HIS A 73 -13.21 1.47 3.54
N ALA A 74 -13.62 1.35 4.80
CA ALA A 74 -12.93 0.51 5.76
C ALA A 74 -12.85 -0.96 5.29
N GLN A 75 -13.92 -1.49 4.72
CA GLN A 75 -13.91 -2.86 4.16
C GLN A 75 -12.93 -2.99 2.99
N ALA A 76 -12.88 -2.01 2.12
CA ALA A 76 -11.99 -2.02 0.97
C ALA A 76 -10.50 -1.92 1.38
N TYR A 77 -10.19 -1.12 2.39
CA TYR A 77 -8.83 -1.05 2.94
C TYR A 77 -8.42 -2.31 3.70
N LEU A 78 -9.37 -3.00 4.34
CA LEU A 78 -9.12 -4.33 4.90
C LEU A 78 -8.79 -5.36 3.81
N GLN A 79 -9.44 -5.29 2.64
CA GLN A 79 -9.09 -6.15 1.50
C GLN A 79 -7.71 -5.82 0.94
N LEU A 80 -7.36 -4.53 0.85
CA LEU A 80 -6.03 -4.07 0.44
C LEU A 80 -4.94 -4.58 1.38
N ASP A 81 -5.16 -4.46 2.69
CA ASP A 81 -4.23 -4.94 3.72
C ASP A 81 -4.01 -6.46 3.62
N ARG A 82 -5.10 -7.22 3.47
CA ARG A 82 -5.02 -8.68 3.28
C ARG A 82 -4.28 -9.06 1.99
N ALA A 83 -4.55 -8.35 0.89
CA ALA A 83 -3.87 -8.60 -0.37
C ALA A 83 -2.37 -8.31 -0.25
N LEU A 84 -1.99 -7.20 0.35
CA LEU A 84 -0.58 -6.84 0.58
C LEU A 84 0.10 -7.85 1.52
N THR A 85 -0.57 -8.24 2.59
CA THR A 85 -0.07 -9.25 3.55
C THR A 85 0.22 -10.58 2.85
N ASN A 86 -0.68 -11.05 1.98
CA ASN A 86 -0.48 -12.28 1.22
C ASN A 86 0.70 -12.17 0.24
N GLU A 87 0.78 -11.08 -0.51
CA GLU A 87 1.91 -10.81 -1.41
C GLU A 87 3.24 -10.83 -0.67
N LEU A 88 3.32 -10.18 0.50
CA LEU A 88 4.55 -10.15 1.29
C LEU A 88 4.90 -11.51 1.88
N ARG A 89 3.92 -12.34 2.24
CA ARG A 89 4.16 -13.70 2.72
C ARG A 89 4.77 -14.59 1.62
N GLU A 90 4.21 -14.53 0.42
CA GLU A 90 4.75 -15.24 -0.74
C GLU A 90 6.16 -14.74 -1.09
N PHE A 91 6.35 -13.44 -1.03
CA PHE A 91 7.65 -12.81 -1.27
C PHE A 91 8.71 -13.26 -0.26
N VAL A 92 8.39 -13.30 1.04
CA VAL A 92 9.32 -13.80 2.08
C VAL A 92 9.78 -15.22 1.77
N ALA A 93 8.87 -16.09 1.35
CA ALA A 93 9.22 -17.47 1.02
C ALA A 93 10.20 -17.55 -0.16
N ALA A 94 9.98 -16.76 -1.20
CA ALA A 94 10.86 -16.67 -2.36
C ALA A 94 12.21 -16.05 -2.00
N GLU A 95 12.20 -14.93 -1.28
CA GLU A 95 13.39 -14.21 -0.85
C GLU A 95 14.27 -15.06 0.09
N TRP A 96 13.65 -15.72 1.05
CA TRP A 96 14.36 -16.62 1.95
C TRP A 96 15.02 -17.78 1.21
N GLY A 97 14.31 -18.38 0.23
CA GLY A 97 14.88 -19.39 -0.65
C GLY A 97 16.06 -18.89 -1.48
N TYR A 98 15.98 -17.68 -2.00
CA TYR A 98 17.08 -17.02 -2.71
C TYR A 98 18.30 -16.83 -1.80
N GLN A 99 18.11 -16.28 -0.60
CA GLN A 99 19.21 -16.05 0.34
C GLN A 99 19.93 -17.36 0.71
N GLN A 100 19.21 -18.47 0.90
CA GLN A 100 19.80 -19.78 1.16
C GLN A 100 20.64 -20.33 -0.02
N GLN A 101 20.32 -19.95 -1.25
CA GLN A 101 20.99 -20.44 -2.45
C GLN A 101 22.10 -19.50 -2.94
N LEU A 102 22.15 -18.26 -2.49
CA LEU A 102 23.07 -17.23 -3.00
C LEU A 102 24.53 -17.66 -2.91
N LEU A 103 25.03 -18.05 -1.74
CA LEU A 103 26.42 -18.43 -1.54
C LEU A 103 26.76 -19.76 -2.22
N PRO A 104 25.94 -20.82 -2.17
CA PRO A 104 26.14 -22.03 -2.93
C PRO A 104 26.20 -21.80 -4.44
N SER A 105 25.36 -20.89 -4.99
CA SER A 105 25.32 -20.62 -6.43
C SER A 105 26.63 -20.04 -6.97
N VAL A 106 27.36 -19.29 -6.14
CA VAL A 106 28.68 -18.73 -6.50
C VAL A 106 29.86 -19.62 -6.13
N GLY A 107 29.58 -20.84 -5.63
CA GLY A 107 30.59 -21.84 -5.30
C GLY A 107 31.14 -21.75 -3.87
N VAL A 108 30.45 -21.08 -2.98
CA VAL A 108 30.76 -21.06 -1.55
C VAL A 108 29.84 -22.05 -0.83
N PRO A 109 30.35 -23.21 -0.37
CA PRO A 109 29.50 -24.18 0.30
C PRO A 109 29.03 -23.64 1.66
N LEU A 110 27.73 -23.71 1.91
CA LEU A 110 27.13 -23.44 3.21
C LEU A 110 26.68 -24.74 3.86
N SER A 111 27.02 -24.90 5.11
CA SER A 111 26.44 -25.93 5.96
C SER A 111 25.52 -25.23 6.96
N PHE A 112 24.23 -25.30 6.71
CA PHE A 112 23.26 -24.82 7.69
C PHE A 112 23.20 -25.79 8.87
N GLY A 113 23.44 -25.31 10.09
CA GLY A 113 23.22 -26.06 11.31
C GLY A 113 21.73 -26.35 11.55
N THR A 114 21.45 -27.23 12.50
CA THR A 114 20.08 -27.42 13.01
C THR A 114 19.63 -26.14 13.70
N GLY A 115 18.69 -25.41 13.11
CA GLY A 115 18.18 -24.16 13.68
C GLY A 115 17.99 -23.03 12.66
N VAL A 116 18.14 -23.32 11.37
CA VAL A 116 17.84 -22.34 10.31
C VAL A 116 16.40 -21.86 10.43
N ALA A 117 16.21 -20.57 10.46
CA ALA A 117 14.87 -19.96 10.50
C ALA A 117 14.00 -20.45 9.34
N THR A 118 12.72 -20.61 9.58
CA THR A 118 11.75 -20.91 8.52
C THR A 118 11.28 -19.62 7.86
N ALA A 119 10.75 -19.68 6.64
CA ALA A 119 10.15 -18.54 5.97
C ALA A 119 9.05 -17.87 6.82
N GLU A 120 8.26 -18.66 7.57
CA GLU A 120 7.25 -18.13 8.49
C GLU A 120 7.87 -17.37 9.69
N GLN A 121 8.99 -17.81 10.20
CA GLN A 121 9.72 -17.09 11.27
C GLN A 121 10.31 -15.78 10.73
N VAL A 122 10.85 -15.77 9.51
CA VAL A 122 11.33 -14.57 8.83
C VAL A 122 10.17 -13.60 8.57
N TYR A 123 9.03 -14.12 8.09
CA TYR A 123 7.82 -13.33 7.91
C TYR A 123 7.35 -12.71 9.23
N ALA A 124 7.24 -13.49 10.29
CA ALA A 124 6.84 -12.99 11.60
C ALA A 124 7.80 -11.91 12.14
N ALA A 125 9.10 -12.09 11.93
CA ALA A 125 10.12 -11.11 12.30
C ALA A 125 9.97 -9.81 11.51
N ALA A 126 9.72 -9.89 10.19
CA ALA A 126 9.51 -8.71 9.34
C ALA A 126 8.24 -7.95 9.73
N MET A 127 7.14 -8.66 10.00
CA MET A 127 5.86 -8.04 10.37
C MET A 127 5.86 -7.43 11.77
N SER A 128 6.69 -7.94 12.68
CA SER A 128 6.83 -7.41 14.05
C SER A 128 7.77 -6.21 14.16
N ARG A 129 8.58 -5.95 13.13
CA ARG A 129 9.50 -4.81 13.13
C ARG A 129 8.82 -3.59 12.48
N PRO A 130 8.76 -2.45 13.18
CA PRO A 130 8.22 -1.24 12.57
C PRO A 130 9.17 -0.72 11.48
N PHE A 131 8.62 -0.26 10.36
CA PHE A 131 9.32 0.53 9.38
C PHE A 131 8.72 1.94 9.31
N GLN A 132 9.58 2.95 9.22
CA GLN A 132 9.15 4.35 9.29
C GLN A 132 8.23 4.65 10.50
N GLY A 133 8.52 4.04 11.65
CA GLY A 133 7.86 4.28 12.92
C GLY A 133 6.48 3.61 13.11
N ARG A 134 6.04 2.74 12.19
CA ARG A 134 4.74 2.04 12.27
C ARG A 134 4.86 0.59 11.81
N LEU A 135 3.99 -0.27 12.33
CA LEU A 135 3.81 -1.61 11.77
C LEU A 135 3.06 -1.55 10.44
N LEU A 136 3.26 -2.53 9.57
CA LEU A 136 2.60 -2.56 8.26
C LEU A 136 1.07 -2.48 8.38
N SER A 137 0.46 -3.20 9.33
CA SER A 137 -0.98 -3.19 9.58
C SER A 137 -1.54 -1.82 9.98
N GLU A 138 -0.71 -0.94 10.55
CA GLU A 138 -1.10 0.41 10.95
C GLU A 138 -1.11 1.39 9.77
N TRP A 139 -0.35 1.08 8.69
CA TRP A 139 -0.28 1.95 7.53
C TRP A 139 -1.59 1.99 6.74
N ALA A 140 -2.21 0.84 6.49
CA ALA A 140 -3.47 0.76 5.75
C ALA A 140 -4.59 1.53 6.46
N SER A 141 -4.76 1.31 7.77
CA SER A 141 -5.75 2.02 8.58
C SER A 141 -5.45 3.52 8.71
N GLY A 142 -4.17 3.90 8.78
CA GLY A 142 -3.75 5.31 8.82
C GLY A 142 -4.08 6.06 7.52
N ILE A 143 -3.86 5.45 6.37
CA ILE A 143 -4.20 6.03 5.06
C ILE A 143 -5.72 6.17 4.94
N GLU A 144 -6.49 5.15 5.32
CA GLU A 144 -7.97 5.20 5.32
C GLU A 144 -8.51 6.37 6.15
N ALA A 145 -8.06 6.49 7.41
CA ALA A 145 -8.54 7.53 8.31
C ALA A 145 -8.23 8.95 7.80
N GLN A 146 -7.03 9.17 7.27
CA GLN A 146 -6.63 10.45 6.69
C GLN A 146 -7.48 10.80 5.46
N ARG A 147 -7.74 9.81 4.61
CA ARG A 147 -8.56 9.97 3.43
C ARG A 147 -9.99 10.37 3.77
N MET A 148 -10.62 9.69 4.72
CA MET A 148 -11.97 10.02 5.18
C MET A 148 -12.05 11.44 5.76
N THR A 149 -11.03 11.86 6.51
CA THR A 149 -10.94 13.23 7.01
C THR A 149 -10.91 14.24 5.86
N ARG A 150 -10.08 14.04 4.83
CA ARG A 150 -9.99 14.93 3.67
C ARG A 150 -11.29 14.98 2.86
N ILE A 151 -11.95 13.84 2.66
CA ILE A 151 -13.25 13.78 1.97
C ILE A 151 -14.30 14.58 2.74
N ARG A 152 -14.40 14.37 4.05
CA ARG A 152 -15.32 15.11 4.92
C ARG A 152 -15.10 16.62 4.81
N ASP A 153 -13.83 17.04 4.91
CA ASP A 153 -13.49 18.47 4.86
C ASP A 153 -13.77 19.06 3.47
N ALA A 154 -13.50 18.34 2.40
CA ALA A 154 -13.82 18.76 1.04
C ALA A 154 -15.34 18.95 0.82
N VAL A 155 -16.16 18.02 1.31
CA VAL A 155 -17.62 18.13 1.24
C VAL A 155 -18.10 19.33 2.05
N ARG A 156 -17.60 19.51 3.29
CA ARG A 156 -17.96 20.63 4.15
C ARG A 156 -17.63 21.99 3.50
N ILE A 157 -16.41 22.11 2.94
CA ILE A 157 -15.99 23.34 2.25
C ILE A 157 -16.89 23.60 1.06
N GLY A 158 -17.17 22.59 0.22
CA GLY A 158 -18.03 22.75 -0.94
C GLY A 158 -19.43 23.25 -0.58
N TYR A 159 -20.01 22.76 0.52
CA TYR A 159 -21.29 23.28 1.00
C TYR A 159 -21.22 24.74 1.47
N VAL A 160 -20.17 25.12 2.21
CA VAL A 160 -19.98 26.49 2.68
C VAL A 160 -19.80 27.46 1.49
N GLU A 161 -19.14 26.99 0.42
CA GLU A 161 -18.87 27.74 -0.79
C GLU A 161 -20.03 27.68 -1.81
N ASN A 162 -21.15 27.02 -1.49
CA ASN A 162 -22.27 26.79 -2.41
C ASN A 162 -21.86 26.09 -3.72
N GLU A 163 -20.89 25.18 -3.64
CA GLU A 163 -20.47 24.39 -4.79
C GLU A 163 -21.56 23.38 -5.20
N SER A 164 -21.69 23.15 -6.50
CA SER A 164 -22.50 22.05 -7.02
C SER A 164 -21.90 20.70 -6.63
N VAL A 165 -22.72 19.66 -6.58
CA VAL A 165 -22.28 18.26 -6.34
C VAL A 165 -21.12 17.87 -7.26
N GLN A 166 -21.17 18.29 -8.52
CA GLN A 166 -20.11 18.02 -9.50
C GLN A 166 -18.79 18.72 -9.14
N GLN A 167 -18.83 19.91 -8.58
CA GLN A 167 -17.65 20.64 -8.12
C GLN A 167 -17.05 19.97 -6.90
N ILE A 168 -17.86 19.56 -5.92
CA ILE A 168 -17.43 18.83 -4.73
C ILE A 168 -16.77 17.49 -5.14
N VAL A 169 -17.41 16.71 -6.01
CA VAL A 169 -16.86 15.46 -6.53
C VAL A 169 -15.54 15.69 -7.27
N ARG A 170 -15.44 16.78 -8.05
CA ARG A 170 -14.21 17.15 -8.74
C ARG A 170 -13.08 17.53 -7.77
N ARG A 171 -13.39 18.20 -6.68
CA ARG A 171 -12.42 18.53 -5.62
C ARG A 171 -11.82 17.26 -5.01
N VAL A 172 -12.63 16.22 -4.81
CA VAL A 172 -12.17 14.92 -4.28
C VAL A 172 -11.41 14.12 -5.34
N ARG A 173 -11.97 14.00 -6.54
CA ARG A 173 -11.43 13.16 -7.61
C ARG A 173 -10.24 13.77 -8.34
N GLY A 174 -10.23 15.09 -8.48
CA GLY A 174 -9.37 15.82 -9.40
C GLY A 174 -10.02 16.04 -10.77
N THR A 175 -9.32 16.78 -11.62
CA THR A 175 -9.77 17.15 -12.96
C THR A 175 -9.17 16.24 -14.03
N ARG A 176 -9.96 15.96 -15.09
CA ARG A 176 -9.46 15.20 -16.24
C ARG A 176 -8.33 15.94 -16.97
N ALA A 177 -8.38 17.28 -16.98
CA ALA A 177 -7.35 18.12 -17.62
C ALA A 177 -5.98 17.95 -16.95
N ALA A 178 -5.95 17.73 -15.62
CA ALA A 178 -4.75 17.45 -14.85
C ALA A 178 -4.45 15.95 -14.73
N GLY A 179 -5.15 15.07 -15.48
CA GLY A 179 -5.00 13.63 -15.34
C GLY A 179 -5.34 13.12 -13.92
N TYR A 180 -6.21 13.84 -13.21
CA TYR A 180 -6.62 13.60 -11.83
C TYR A 180 -5.52 13.78 -10.75
N SER A 181 -4.36 14.35 -11.13
CA SER A 181 -3.24 14.59 -10.21
C SER A 181 -3.49 15.69 -9.18
N ASP A 182 -4.49 16.51 -9.40
CA ASP A 182 -4.97 17.61 -8.55
C ASP A 182 -6.06 17.20 -7.54
N GLY A 183 -6.47 15.92 -7.56
CA GLY A 183 -7.46 15.37 -6.62
C GLY A 183 -6.87 14.94 -5.29
N LEU A 184 -7.70 14.99 -4.24
CA LEU A 184 -7.31 14.55 -2.90
C LEU A 184 -6.90 13.07 -2.86
N ILE A 185 -7.48 12.26 -3.72
CA ILE A 185 -7.23 10.81 -3.82
C ILE A 185 -5.83 10.48 -4.32
N GLU A 186 -5.27 11.31 -5.18
CA GLU A 186 -3.92 11.08 -5.71
C GLU A 186 -2.84 11.12 -4.62
N ILE A 187 -3.05 11.91 -3.58
CA ILE A 187 -2.15 11.96 -2.41
C ILE A 187 -2.09 10.58 -1.74
N ASP A 188 -3.25 9.93 -1.59
CA ASP A 188 -3.33 8.62 -0.94
C ASP A 188 -2.71 7.51 -1.79
N ARG A 189 -2.80 7.60 -3.12
CA ARG A 189 -2.13 6.68 -4.04
C ARG A 189 -0.62 6.76 -3.93
N ARG A 190 -0.06 7.97 -3.88
CA ARG A 190 1.39 8.17 -3.68
C ARG A 190 1.86 7.63 -2.33
N HIS A 191 1.06 7.82 -1.29
CA HIS A 191 1.36 7.25 0.02
C HIS A 191 1.31 5.72 -0.01
N ALA A 192 0.28 5.12 -0.62
CA ALA A 192 0.17 3.67 -0.76
C ALA A 192 1.34 3.09 -1.56
N GLU A 193 1.73 3.74 -2.66
CA GLU A 193 2.90 3.33 -3.45
C GLU A 193 4.18 3.36 -2.60
N ALA A 194 4.42 4.44 -1.88
CA ALA A 194 5.60 4.58 -1.03
C ALA A 194 5.63 3.50 0.07
N VAL A 195 4.49 3.23 0.72
CA VAL A 195 4.36 2.19 1.75
C VAL A 195 4.65 0.80 1.18
N VAL A 196 4.07 0.45 0.03
CA VAL A 196 4.26 -0.86 -0.61
C VAL A 196 5.72 -1.07 -1.00
N ARG A 197 6.37 -0.08 -1.64
CA ARG A 197 7.79 -0.17 -2.00
C ARG A 197 8.67 -0.36 -0.77
N THR A 198 8.42 0.43 0.27
CA THR A 198 9.19 0.32 1.53
C THR A 198 8.94 -1.01 2.23
N ALA A 199 7.71 -1.55 2.20
CA ALA A 199 7.40 -2.84 2.80
C ALA A 199 8.16 -3.99 2.12
N VAL A 200 8.24 -4.01 0.79
CA VAL A 200 9.02 -5.00 0.03
C VAL A 200 10.50 -4.93 0.41
N GLN A 201 11.08 -3.73 0.43
CA GLN A 201 12.48 -3.53 0.81
C GLN A 201 12.76 -3.92 2.27
N HIS A 202 11.84 -3.58 3.18
CA HIS A 202 11.94 -3.95 4.59
C HIS A 202 11.97 -5.47 4.78
N VAL A 203 11.08 -6.18 4.09
CA VAL A 203 11.00 -7.64 4.15
C VAL A 203 12.27 -8.28 3.59
N ALA A 204 12.79 -7.79 2.46
CA ALA A 204 14.04 -8.27 1.88
C ALA A 204 15.22 -8.08 2.84
N ALA A 205 15.32 -6.90 3.46
CA ALA A 205 16.38 -6.62 4.44
C ALA A 205 16.30 -7.55 5.66
N VAL A 206 15.09 -7.81 6.20
CA VAL A 206 14.92 -8.74 7.33
C VAL A 206 15.30 -10.17 6.95
N ALA A 207 14.97 -10.61 5.72
CA ALA A 207 15.36 -11.93 5.23
C ALA A 207 16.88 -12.06 5.12
N GLN A 208 17.55 -11.02 4.63
CA GLN A 208 19.02 -10.96 4.54
C GLN A 208 19.67 -10.96 5.93
N ASP A 209 19.18 -10.13 6.87
CA ASP A 209 19.70 -10.07 8.24
C ASP A 209 19.64 -11.43 8.93
N ARG A 210 18.51 -12.13 8.79
CA ARG A 210 18.32 -13.47 9.38
C ARG A 210 19.20 -14.56 8.80
N MET A 211 19.77 -14.32 7.62
CA MET A 211 20.71 -15.25 7.01
C MET A 211 22.13 -15.10 7.57
N ILE A 212 22.45 -13.92 8.11
CA ILE A 212 23.76 -13.58 8.66
C ILE A 212 23.86 -13.93 10.16
N GLU A 213 22.73 -13.95 10.88
CA GLU A 213 22.64 -14.35 12.30
C GLU A 213 22.77 -15.87 12.46
#